data_543c0b40ba777ae353ea46b2bd51bf20
#
_entry.id   543c0b40ba777ae353ea46b2bd51bf20
#
_cell.length_a   1.000
_cell.length_b   1.000
_cell.length_c   1.000
_cell.angle_alpha   90.00
_cell.angle_beta   90.00
_cell.angle_gamma   90.00
#
_symmetry.space_group_name_H-M   'P 1'
#
loop_
_entity.id
_entity.type
_entity.pdbx_description
1 polymer ?
#
loop_
_entity_poly.entity_id
_entity_poly.type
_entity_poly.pdbx_seq_one_letter_code
_entity_poly.pdbx_strand_id
1 'polypeptide(L)'
;MIASGVWAECIPLSKAHNLKEVPTVASLPTAASAPETMKSALEKIHYLGDVPCSYKSTPLAAHFELHIEQGPHLISAGQRVGVVTAVQAYRWFRLKIIGRDTHTGTTAFEHRADALYAFAQMMVQAREVAAAKGCLASVGIIEVAPGSVNTVPGQVSFSLDIRGPETELVVEVEKELRSKFDKIAAAEGAGIGKPCRVEWTLDFDSPAVKFHEDCIDCVQQSAHAVVADAPVADTKALVRPIMSGAGHDSVFTSKRVPTSMIFVPCKDGLSHHPEEFSSADDCATGASVILQAVVRYDRKRFA
;
A
#
# COMPACT_ATOMS: atom_id res chain seq x y z
N MET A 1 -7.68 3.15 -6.28
CA MET A 1 -8.02 4.21 -5.28
C MET A 1 -8.05 5.64 -5.85
N ILE A 2 -7.66 5.87 -7.12
CA ILE A 2 -7.69 7.24 -7.68
C ILE A 2 -9.12 7.75 -7.83
N ALA A 3 -10.02 6.92 -8.37
CA ALA A 3 -11.42 7.30 -8.60
C ALA A 3 -12.16 7.64 -7.29
N SER A 4 -12.02 6.82 -6.25
CA SER A 4 -12.59 7.10 -4.92
C SER A 4 -11.99 8.33 -4.27
N GLY A 5 -10.69 8.57 -4.48
CA GLY A 5 -10.02 9.79 -4.03
C GLY A 5 -10.54 11.06 -4.71
N VAL A 6 -10.87 10.99 -6.01
CA VAL A 6 -11.51 12.09 -6.73
C VAL A 6 -12.97 12.26 -6.26
N TRP A 7 -13.74 11.16 -6.17
CA TRP A 7 -15.10 11.18 -5.67
C TRP A 7 -15.20 11.81 -4.28
N ALA A 8 -14.28 11.46 -3.39
CA ALA A 8 -14.21 12.02 -2.04
C ALA A 8 -13.65 13.46 -2.00
N GLU A 9 -13.30 14.05 -3.12
CA GLU A 9 -12.64 15.36 -3.22
C GLU A 9 -11.32 15.46 -2.39
N CYS A 10 -10.64 14.31 -2.24
CA CYS A 10 -9.32 14.23 -1.61
C CYS A 10 -8.18 14.34 -2.64
N ILE A 11 -8.47 13.98 -3.88
CA ILE A 11 -7.55 14.08 -5.01
C ILE A 11 -8.20 15.00 -6.06
N PRO A 12 -7.56 16.11 -6.45
CA PRO A 12 -8.06 16.95 -7.53
C PRO A 12 -8.18 16.16 -8.85
N LEU A 13 -9.28 16.31 -9.57
CA LEU A 13 -9.50 15.65 -10.86
C LEU A 13 -8.36 15.94 -11.85
N SER A 14 -7.86 17.18 -11.86
CA SER A 14 -6.72 17.56 -12.69
C SER A 14 -5.46 16.76 -12.36
N LYS A 15 -5.20 16.47 -11.08
CA LYS A 15 -4.07 15.63 -10.66
C LYS A 15 -4.26 14.19 -11.16
N ALA A 16 -5.46 13.63 -11.01
CA ALA A 16 -5.78 12.29 -11.50
C ALA A 16 -5.60 12.20 -13.02
N HIS A 17 -6.15 13.15 -13.77
CA HIS A 17 -6.03 13.20 -15.23
C HIS A 17 -4.57 13.30 -15.73
N ASN A 18 -3.69 13.97 -14.98
CA ASN A 18 -2.28 14.15 -15.35
C ASN A 18 -1.35 13.04 -14.81
N LEU A 19 -1.88 12.00 -14.14
CA LEU A 19 -1.07 10.84 -13.78
C LEU A 19 -0.51 10.20 -15.04
N LYS A 20 0.80 9.99 -15.06
CA LYS A 20 1.51 9.36 -16.16
C LYS A 20 1.67 7.87 -15.90
N GLU A 21 1.65 7.09 -16.95
CA GLU A 21 2.04 5.69 -16.89
C GLU A 21 3.47 5.55 -16.34
N VAL A 22 3.71 4.49 -15.58
CA VAL A 22 5.05 4.10 -15.16
C VAL A 22 5.50 2.96 -16.08
N PRO A 23 6.53 3.17 -16.93
CA PRO A 23 7.02 2.11 -17.82
C PRO A 23 7.45 0.90 -17.00
N THR A 24 7.01 -0.28 -17.40
CA THR A 24 7.54 -1.54 -16.86
C THR A 24 8.79 -1.93 -17.65
N VAL A 25 9.64 -2.79 -17.07
CA VAL A 25 10.85 -3.31 -17.76
C VAL A 25 10.49 -3.96 -19.10
N ALA A 26 9.30 -4.55 -19.20
CA ALA A 26 8.79 -5.15 -20.43
C ALA A 26 8.24 -4.12 -21.46
N SER A 27 7.93 -2.92 -21.01
CA SER A 27 7.34 -1.85 -21.83
C SER A 27 8.26 -0.62 -21.98
N LEU A 28 9.58 -0.81 -21.82
CA LEU A 28 10.53 0.27 -22.12
C LEU A 28 10.31 0.75 -23.56
N PRO A 29 10.02 2.03 -23.78
CA PRO A 29 9.72 2.54 -25.10
C PRO A 29 10.94 2.35 -26.00
N THR A 30 10.76 1.71 -27.15
CA THR A 30 11.79 1.59 -28.19
C THR A 30 12.03 2.89 -28.96
N ALA A 31 11.27 3.93 -28.68
CA ALA A 31 11.43 5.28 -29.22
C ALA A 31 10.66 6.30 -28.36
N ALA A 32 11.14 7.52 -28.33
CA ALA A 32 10.76 8.67 -27.51
C ALA A 32 9.28 9.13 -27.65
N SER A 33 8.31 8.29 -27.25
CA SER A 33 6.94 8.75 -27.01
C SER A 33 6.84 9.25 -25.58
N ALA A 34 6.24 10.42 -25.37
CA ALA A 34 5.92 10.90 -24.04
C ALA A 34 5.00 9.89 -23.33
N PRO A 35 5.21 9.62 -22.03
CA PRO A 35 4.35 8.69 -21.28
C PRO A 35 2.88 9.10 -21.34
N GLU A 36 2.01 8.13 -21.58
CA GLU A 36 0.57 8.35 -21.66
C GLU A 36 0.01 8.84 -20.30
N THR A 37 -0.97 9.74 -20.35
CA THR A 37 -1.64 10.20 -19.13
C THR A 37 -2.91 9.38 -18.89
N MET A 38 -3.40 9.32 -17.63
CA MET A 38 -4.67 8.67 -17.34
C MET A 38 -5.82 9.25 -18.17
N LYS A 39 -5.84 10.57 -18.39
CA LYS A 39 -6.86 11.22 -19.23
C LYS A 39 -6.79 10.71 -20.65
N SER A 40 -5.60 10.74 -21.29
CA SER A 40 -5.46 10.30 -22.69
C SER A 40 -5.79 8.81 -22.85
N ALA A 41 -5.45 7.98 -21.88
CA ALA A 41 -5.82 6.56 -21.89
C ALA A 41 -7.36 6.37 -21.81
N LEU A 42 -8.05 7.12 -20.94
CA LEU A 42 -9.51 7.09 -20.84
C LEU A 42 -10.20 7.60 -22.10
N GLU A 43 -9.69 8.68 -22.73
CA GLU A 43 -10.19 9.19 -24.01
C GLU A 43 -10.07 8.14 -25.12
N LYS A 44 -8.92 7.48 -25.22
CA LYS A 44 -8.60 6.47 -26.22
C LYS A 44 -9.55 5.25 -26.18
N ILE A 45 -10.00 4.87 -24.99
CA ILE A 45 -10.95 3.75 -24.79
C ILE A 45 -12.41 4.22 -24.64
N HIS A 46 -12.68 5.51 -24.86
CA HIS A 46 -14.02 6.12 -24.74
C HIS A 46 -14.67 5.98 -23.36
N TYR A 47 -13.87 6.01 -22.28
CA TYR A 47 -14.31 5.94 -20.89
C TYR A 47 -14.23 7.27 -20.15
N LEU A 48 -13.81 8.34 -20.80
CA LEU A 48 -13.90 9.69 -20.25
C LEU A 48 -15.33 10.19 -20.39
N GLY A 49 -16.07 10.25 -19.27
CA GLY A 49 -17.45 10.69 -19.23
C GLY A 49 -17.60 12.14 -18.74
N ASP A 50 -18.82 12.67 -18.87
CA ASP A 50 -19.18 14.04 -18.48
C ASP A 50 -19.81 14.13 -17.08
N VAL A 51 -20.09 12.98 -16.43
CA VAL A 51 -20.72 12.94 -15.11
C VAL A 51 -19.72 13.39 -14.05
N PRO A 52 -20.07 14.39 -13.21
CA PRO A 52 -19.19 14.85 -12.14
C PRO A 52 -18.86 13.72 -11.17
N CYS A 53 -17.56 13.43 -10.98
CA CYS A 53 -17.09 12.47 -10.00
C CYS A 53 -16.93 13.18 -8.64
N SER A 54 -18.04 13.27 -7.88
CA SER A 54 -18.07 13.94 -6.57
C SER A 54 -19.12 13.31 -5.66
N TYR A 55 -18.79 13.18 -4.37
CA TYR A 55 -19.74 12.70 -3.35
C TYR A 55 -20.96 13.64 -3.18
N LYS A 56 -20.84 14.89 -3.60
CA LYS A 56 -21.94 15.86 -3.56
C LYS A 56 -22.96 15.63 -4.66
N SER A 57 -22.51 15.18 -5.84
CA SER A 57 -23.41 14.87 -6.97
C SER A 57 -23.97 13.45 -6.90
N THR A 58 -23.32 12.56 -6.17
CA THR A 58 -23.78 11.17 -5.95
C THR A 58 -23.69 10.85 -4.45
N PRO A 59 -24.65 11.35 -3.64
CA PRO A 59 -24.64 11.10 -2.20
C PRO A 59 -24.93 9.63 -1.89
N LEU A 60 -24.13 9.06 -1.00
CA LEU A 60 -24.26 7.69 -0.51
C LEU A 60 -24.62 7.71 0.98
N ALA A 61 -25.41 6.73 1.43
CA ALA A 61 -25.74 6.57 2.85
C ALA A 61 -24.63 5.84 3.61
N ALA A 62 -23.96 4.87 2.97
CA ALA A 62 -22.83 4.14 3.48
C ALA A 62 -22.05 3.49 2.33
N HIS A 63 -20.88 2.94 2.65
CA HIS A 63 -20.07 2.17 1.71
C HIS A 63 -19.61 0.86 2.35
N PHE A 64 -19.77 -0.24 1.61
CA PHE A 64 -19.27 -1.56 2.00
C PHE A 64 -18.45 -2.12 0.84
N GLU A 65 -17.24 -2.60 1.13
CA GLU A 65 -16.32 -3.16 0.14
C GLU A 65 -16.02 -4.63 0.50
N LEU A 66 -16.24 -5.54 -0.46
CA LEU A 66 -15.80 -6.93 -0.36
C LEU A 66 -14.45 -7.06 -1.06
N HIS A 67 -13.48 -7.64 -0.36
CA HIS A 67 -12.13 -7.81 -0.89
C HIS A 67 -11.51 -9.12 -0.38
N ILE A 68 -10.51 -9.65 -1.06
CA ILE A 68 -9.64 -10.69 -0.51
C ILE A 68 -8.73 -10.07 0.56
N GLU A 69 -8.30 -10.87 1.55
CA GLU A 69 -7.41 -10.38 2.63
C GLU A 69 -6.07 -9.86 2.11
N GLN A 70 -5.57 -10.39 1.00
CA GLN A 70 -4.23 -10.14 0.47
C GLN A 70 -3.10 -10.53 1.44
N GLY A 71 -3.41 -11.43 2.35
CA GLY A 71 -2.52 -11.90 3.41
C GLY A 71 -2.92 -13.27 3.94
N PRO A 72 -2.10 -13.88 4.81
CA PRO A 72 -2.27 -15.28 5.22
C PRO A 72 -3.12 -15.48 6.47
N HIS A 73 -3.62 -14.41 7.14
CA HIS A 73 -4.20 -14.56 8.49
C HIS A 73 -5.47 -15.39 8.52
N LEU A 74 -6.40 -15.17 7.58
CA LEU A 74 -7.65 -15.93 7.51
C LEU A 74 -7.39 -17.38 7.13
N ILE A 75 -6.64 -17.59 6.05
CA ILE A 75 -6.36 -18.95 5.54
C ILE A 75 -5.56 -19.78 6.56
N SER A 76 -4.54 -19.20 7.21
CA SER A 76 -3.70 -19.87 8.19
C SER A 76 -4.46 -20.24 9.46
N ALA A 77 -5.50 -19.48 9.82
CA ALA A 77 -6.35 -19.72 10.99
C ALA A 77 -7.61 -20.53 10.68
N GLY A 78 -7.83 -20.94 9.41
CA GLY A 78 -9.06 -21.62 8.99
C GLY A 78 -10.31 -20.73 9.12
N GLN A 79 -10.16 -19.42 9.06
CA GLN A 79 -11.23 -18.44 9.18
C GLN A 79 -11.82 -18.10 7.81
N ARG A 80 -13.12 -17.80 7.77
CA ARG A 80 -13.86 -17.58 6.52
C ARG A 80 -14.15 -16.12 6.24
N VAL A 81 -14.26 -15.29 7.29
CA VAL A 81 -14.64 -13.88 7.15
C VAL A 81 -13.78 -13.00 8.05
N GLY A 82 -13.16 -12.00 7.48
CA GLY A 82 -12.55 -10.90 8.18
C GLY A 82 -13.49 -9.68 8.24
N VAL A 83 -13.82 -9.24 9.44
CA VAL A 83 -14.55 -7.98 9.68
C VAL A 83 -13.50 -6.88 9.75
N VAL A 84 -13.38 -6.07 8.72
CA VAL A 84 -12.33 -5.05 8.67
C VAL A 84 -12.73 -3.84 9.50
N THR A 85 -11.97 -3.59 10.56
CA THR A 85 -12.24 -2.51 11.51
C THR A 85 -11.46 -1.24 11.23
N ALA A 86 -10.33 -1.37 10.53
CA ALA A 86 -9.41 -0.27 10.27
C ALA A 86 -8.49 -0.59 9.08
N VAL A 87 -7.81 0.43 8.60
CA VAL A 87 -6.71 0.32 7.63
C VAL A 87 -5.47 0.97 8.24
N GLN A 88 -4.33 0.30 8.17
CA GLN A 88 -3.07 0.80 8.71
C GLN A 88 -2.57 2.05 7.96
N ALA A 89 -1.74 2.85 8.63
CA ALA A 89 -1.03 3.95 8.00
C ALA A 89 0.08 3.44 7.09
N TYR A 90 0.36 4.18 6.02
CA TYR A 90 1.55 3.95 5.22
C TYR A 90 2.05 5.21 4.53
N ARG A 91 3.37 5.25 4.31
CA ARG A 91 4.06 6.30 3.57
C ARG A 91 4.97 5.71 2.52
N TRP A 92 4.93 6.28 1.32
CA TRP A 92 5.83 5.93 0.22
C TRP A 92 6.79 7.05 -0.05
N PHE A 93 8.05 6.68 -0.17
CA PHE A 93 9.11 7.60 -0.47
C PHE A 93 9.90 7.14 -1.70
N ARG A 94 10.40 8.10 -2.45
CA ARG A 94 11.55 7.94 -3.34
C ARG A 94 12.76 8.53 -2.68
N LEU A 95 13.84 7.75 -2.64
CA LEU A 95 15.12 8.19 -2.14
C LEU A 95 16.16 8.14 -3.25
N LYS A 96 17.13 9.05 -3.18
CA LYS A 96 18.27 9.08 -4.06
C LYS A 96 19.53 9.24 -3.22
N ILE A 97 20.44 8.28 -3.33
CA ILE A 97 21.78 8.35 -2.74
C ILE A 97 22.73 8.83 -3.83
N ILE A 98 23.50 9.86 -3.51
CA ILE A 98 24.47 10.49 -4.41
C ILE A 98 25.83 10.37 -3.78
N GLY A 99 26.68 9.59 -4.42
CA GLY A 99 28.09 9.40 -4.14
C GLY A 99 28.93 9.80 -5.35
N ARG A 100 29.87 8.93 -5.75
CA ARG A 100 30.77 9.19 -6.88
C ARG A 100 31.17 7.92 -7.59
N ASP A 101 31.03 7.90 -8.91
CA ASP A 101 31.51 6.81 -9.76
C ASP A 101 33.03 6.74 -9.71
N THR A 102 33.57 5.55 -9.47
CA THR A 102 35.01 5.31 -9.46
C THR A 102 35.34 3.93 -10.00
N HIS A 103 36.54 3.73 -10.52
CA HIS A 103 36.97 2.43 -10.98
C HIS A 103 37.20 1.48 -9.81
N THR A 104 36.60 0.30 -9.83
CA THR A 104 36.64 -0.68 -8.73
C THR A 104 38.04 -1.11 -8.35
N GLY A 105 38.91 -1.35 -9.33
CA GLY A 105 40.25 -1.92 -9.07
C GLY A 105 41.32 -0.87 -8.71
N THR A 106 41.14 0.41 -9.08
CA THR A 106 42.16 1.46 -8.86
C THR A 106 41.80 2.44 -7.74
N THR A 107 40.59 2.33 -7.16
CA THR A 107 40.15 3.23 -6.10
C THR A 107 40.02 2.46 -4.80
N ALA A 108 40.90 2.71 -3.84
CA ALA A 108 40.84 2.14 -2.49
C ALA A 108 39.60 2.64 -1.74
N PHE A 109 39.14 1.89 -0.73
CA PHE A 109 37.89 2.17 -0.02
C PHE A 109 37.82 3.60 0.56
N GLU A 110 38.89 4.12 1.12
CA GLU A 110 38.98 5.46 1.69
C GLU A 110 38.77 6.61 0.70
N HIS A 111 38.79 6.30 -0.59
CA HIS A 111 38.57 7.25 -1.68
C HIS A 111 37.21 7.12 -2.35
N ARG A 112 36.40 6.11 -1.97
CA ARG A 112 35.07 5.85 -2.54
C ARG A 112 34.00 6.64 -1.82
N ALA A 113 33.00 7.09 -2.58
CA ALA A 113 31.67 7.47 -2.10
C ALA A 113 30.68 6.47 -2.71
N ASP A 114 30.58 5.27 -2.13
CA ASP A 114 29.85 4.13 -2.68
C ASP A 114 28.37 4.21 -2.33
N ALA A 115 27.56 4.69 -3.28
CA ALA A 115 26.12 4.84 -3.09
C ALA A 115 25.41 3.49 -2.90
N LEU A 116 25.91 2.40 -3.52
CA LEU A 116 25.26 1.09 -3.42
C LEU A 116 25.57 0.43 -2.07
N TYR A 117 26.78 0.59 -1.56
CA TYR A 117 27.12 0.10 -0.23
C TYR A 117 26.32 0.83 0.86
N ALA A 118 26.21 2.17 0.76
CA ALA A 118 25.36 2.96 1.65
C ALA A 118 23.88 2.49 1.58
N PHE A 119 23.34 2.25 0.37
CA PHE A 119 21.98 1.70 0.20
C PHE A 119 21.80 0.35 0.89
N ALA A 120 22.75 -0.56 0.76
CA ALA A 120 22.64 -1.89 1.37
C ALA A 120 22.48 -1.80 2.91
N GLN A 121 23.23 -0.92 3.56
CA GLN A 121 23.11 -0.67 4.99
C GLN A 121 21.79 0.03 5.35
N MET A 122 21.34 0.99 4.55
CA MET A 122 20.06 1.67 4.76
C MET A 122 18.89 0.69 4.67
N MET A 123 18.93 -0.26 3.73
CA MET A 123 17.90 -1.30 3.57
C MET A 123 17.82 -2.20 4.83
N VAL A 124 18.95 -2.62 5.38
CA VAL A 124 18.99 -3.40 6.64
C VAL A 124 18.39 -2.58 7.78
N GLN A 125 18.82 -1.31 7.94
CA GLN A 125 18.30 -0.43 8.98
C GLN A 125 16.81 -0.15 8.83
N ALA A 126 16.28 -0.01 7.61
CA ALA A 126 14.85 0.18 7.38
C ALA A 126 14.04 -0.97 7.98
N ARG A 127 14.44 -2.21 7.73
CA ARG A 127 13.79 -3.39 8.29
C ARG A 127 13.90 -3.47 9.82
N GLU A 128 15.07 -3.24 10.37
CA GLU A 128 15.31 -3.34 11.81
C GLU A 128 14.51 -2.30 12.60
N VAL A 129 14.53 -1.04 12.16
CA VAL A 129 13.80 0.06 12.82
C VAL A 129 12.30 -0.17 12.76
N ALA A 130 11.77 -0.56 11.59
CA ALA A 130 10.35 -0.85 11.44
C ALA A 130 9.91 -2.02 12.33
N ALA A 131 10.65 -3.13 12.31
CA ALA A 131 10.35 -4.32 13.13
C ALA A 131 10.38 -4.01 14.64
N ALA A 132 11.32 -3.21 15.11
CA ALA A 132 11.42 -2.81 16.52
C ALA A 132 10.21 -2.01 17.01
N LYS A 133 9.46 -1.37 16.10
CA LYS A 133 8.25 -0.57 16.39
C LYS A 133 6.95 -1.28 16.00
N GLY A 134 6.99 -2.57 15.66
CA GLY A 134 5.81 -3.29 15.17
C GLY A 134 5.29 -2.77 13.82
N CYS A 135 6.15 -2.13 13.05
CA CYS A 135 5.89 -1.63 11.71
C CYS A 135 6.54 -2.52 10.65
N LEU A 136 6.22 -2.27 9.39
CA LEU A 136 6.82 -2.92 8.23
C LEU A 136 7.54 -1.88 7.37
N ALA A 137 8.65 -2.29 6.75
CA ALA A 137 9.33 -1.51 5.74
C ALA A 137 9.83 -2.42 4.60
N SER A 138 9.72 -1.94 3.37
CA SER A 138 10.21 -2.65 2.19
C SER A 138 10.71 -1.71 1.11
N VAL A 139 11.63 -2.23 0.28
CA VAL A 139 12.13 -1.61 -0.94
C VAL A 139 11.66 -2.48 -2.11
N GLY A 140 10.81 -1.92 -2.98
CA GLY A 140 10.25 -2.63 -4.14
C GLY A 140 10.92 -2.26 -5.47
N ILE A 141 11.55 -1.09 -5.53
CA ILE A 141 12.22 -0.59 -6.73
C ILE A 141 13.63 -0.14 -6.34
N ILE A 142 14.61 -0.54 -7.15
CA ILE A 142 16.01 -0.08 -7.05
C ILE A 142 16.56 0.16 -8.45
N GLU A 143 17.23 1.31 -8.64
CA GLU A 143 17.93 1.68 -9.85
C GLU A 143 19.36 2.06 -9.48
N VAL A 144 20.34 1.50 -10.17
CA VAL A 144 21.77 1.70 -9.93
C VAL A 144 22.41 2.31 -11.16
N ALA A 145 23.13 3.40 -10.98
CA ALA A 145 23.88 4.04 -12.07
C ALA A 145 25.36 4.15 -11.68
N PRO A 146 26.25 3.88 -12.66
CA PRO A 146 26.03 3.65 -14.10
C PRO A 146 25.69 2.17 -14.44
N GLY A 147 25.70 1.22 -13.51
CA GLY A 147 25.38 -0.18 -13.79
C GLY A 147 26.49 -0.91 -14.56
N SER A 148 27.74 -0.72 -14.19
CA SER A 148 28.90 -1.37 -14.80
C SER A 148 29.64 -2.24 -13.81
N VAL A 149 30.09 -3.44 -14.25
CA VAL A 149 30.76 -4.44 -13.41
C VAL A 149 32.01 -3.91 -12.71
N ASN A 150 32.76 -3.03 -13.38
CA ASN A 150 34.03 -2.51 -12.88
C ASN A 150 33.99 -1.06 -12.37
N THR A 151 32.76 -0.54 -12.13
CA THR A 151 32.56 0.81 -11.61
C THR A 151 31.83 0.76 -10.27
N VAL A 152 32.39 1.39 -9.25
CA VAL A 152 31.69 1.65 -7.99
C VAL A 152 30.54 2.63 -8.27
N PRO A 153 29.27 2.27 -7.99
CA PRO A 153 28.14 3.12 -8.34
C PRO A 153 28.10 4.43 -7.56
N GLY A 154 28.03 5.54 -8.28
CA GLY A 154 27.88 6.86 -7.67
C GLY A 154 26.44 7.29 -7.44
N GLN A 155 25.45 6.53 -7.93
CA GLN A 155 24.05 6.84 -7.68
C GLN A 155 23.20 5.60 -7.52
N VAL A 156 22.32 5.63 -6.50
CA VAL A 156 21.24 4.66 -6.31
C VAL A 156 19.95 5.41 -6.05
N SER A 157 18.90 5.07 -6.81
CA SER A 157 17.52 5.51 -6.54
C SER A 157 16.68 4.33 -6.11
N PHE A 158 15.83 4.50 -5.08
CA PHE A 158 15.00 3.41 -4.59
C PHE A 158 13.68 3.90 -3.99
N SER A 159 12.68 3.01 -3.97
CA SER A 159 11.44 3.24 -3.25
C SER A 159 11.54 2.73 -1.81
N LEU A 160 10.87 3.39 -0.87
CA LEU A 160 10.70 2.91 0.50
C LEU A 160 9.23 3.00 0.87
N ASP A 161 8.64 1.86 1.20
CA ASP A 161 7.28 1.73 1.74
C ASP A 161 7.38 1.45 3.24
N ILE A 162 6.80 2.32 4.09
CA ILE A 162 6.74 2.17 5.54
C ILE A 162 5.27 2.04 5.92
N ARG A 163 4.91 0.99 6.67
CA ARG A 163 3.53 0.73 7.13
C ARG A 163 3.49 0.45 8.62
N GLY A 164 2.40 0.85 9.26
CA GLY A 164 2.19 0.59 10.68
C GLY A 164 0.74 0.77 11.11
N PRO A 165 0.35 0.19 12.27
CA PRO A 165 -1.03 0.24 12.74
C PRO A 165 -1.51 1.66 13.05
N GLU A 166 -0.61 2.57 13.39
CA GLU A 166 -0.89 3.95 13.77
C GLU A 166 -0.05 4.93 12.94
N THR A 167 -0.63 6.09 12.67
CA THR A 167 0.04 7.16 11.91
C THR A 167 1.32 7.62 12.60
N GLU A 168 1.25 7.78 13.90
CA GLU A 168 2.33 8.27 14.76
C GLU A 168 3.55 7.34 14.70
N LEU A 169 3.33 6.02 14.72
CA LEU A 169 4.40 5.02 14.62
C LEU A 169 5.11 5.10 13.26
N VAL A 170 4.37 5.28 12.17
CA VAL A 170 4.96 5.45 10.82
C VAL A 170 5.81 6.72 10.75
N VAL A 171 5.34 7.81 11.36
CA VAL A 171 6.09 9.09 11.46
C VAL A 171 7.36 8.92 12.28
N GLU A 172 7.29 8.18 13.39
CA GLU A 172 8.47 7.91 14.22
C GLU A 172 9.51 7.05 13.50
N VAL A 173 9.05 6.00 12.77
CA VAL A 173 9.94 5.17 11.93
C VAL A 173 10.63 6.04 10.90
N GLU A 174 9.89 6.87 10.15
CA GLU A 174 10.47 7.80 9.17
C GLU A 174 11.53 8.70 9.81
N LYS A 175 11.21 9.34 10.94
CA LYS A 175 12.13 10.26 11.64
C LYS A 175 13.42 9.57 12.04
N GLU A 176 13.32 8.35 12.58
CA GLU A 176 14.49 7.57 12.97
C GLU A 176 15.31 7.15 11.74
N LEU A 177 14.66 6.70 10.67
CA LEU A 177 15.33 6.31 9.43
C LEU A 177 16.05 7.49 8.79
N ARG A 178 15.47 8.69 8.76
CA ARG A 178 16.15 9.88 8.26
C ARG A 178 17.46 10.11 9.01
N SER A 179 17.43 10.08 10.34
CA SER A 179 18.64 10.26 11.15
C SER A 179 19.70 9.17 10.92
N LYS A 180 19.26 7.89 10.79
CA LYS A 180 20.18 6.78 10.55
C LYS A 180 20.77 6.83 9.15
N PHE A 181 19.96 7.15 8.14
CA PHE A 181 20.40 7.23 6.75
C PHE A 181 21.37 8.38 6.52
N ASP A 182 21.15 9.53 7.18
CA ASP A 182 22.10 10.63 7.14
C ASP A 182 23.46 10.23 7.76
N LYS A 183 23.45 9.47 8.87
CA LYS A 183 24.67 8.96 9.48
C LYS A 183 25.40 7.95 8.60
N ILE A 184 24.66 7.03 7.97
CA ILE A 184 25.22 6.05 7.03
C ILE A 184 25.85 6.78 5.85
N ALA A 185 25.16 7.74 5.26
CA ALA A 185 25.64 8.51 4.13
C ALA A 185 26.89 9.35 4.48
N ALA A 186 26.90 9.97 5.66
CA ALA A 186 28.02 10.78 6.11
C ALA A 186 29.30 9.96 6.34
N ALA A 187 29.16 8.74 6.82
CA ALA A 187 30.29 7.85 7.12
C ALA A 187 30.59 6.86 6.00
N GLU A 188 29.77 6.86 4.94
CA GLU A 188 29.73 5.77 3.94
C GLU A 188 29.78 4.41 4.63
N GLY A 189 28.91 4.28 5.68
CA GLY A 189 28.62 3.06 6.39
C GLY A 189 29.65 2.55 7.38
N ALA A 190 30.91 2.84 7.26
CA ALA A 190 31.93 2.33 8.18
C ALA A 190 32.99 3.37 8.56
N GLY A 191 32.84 4.61 8.13
CA GLY A 191 33.85 5.65 8.35
C GLY A 191 35.15 5.43 7.56
N ILE A 192 35.09 4.57 6.53
CA ILE A 192 36.25 4.21 5.71
C ILE A 192 36.30 5.03 4.43
N GLY A 193 35.15 5.38 3.86
CA GLY A 193 35.05 6.05 2.57
C GLY A 193 34.79 7.57 2.63
N LYS A 194 34.31 8.12 1.53
CA LYS A 194 33.86 9.51 1.40
C LYS A 194 32.37 9.61 1.61
N PRO A 195 31.84 10.74 2.12
CA PRO A 195 30.43 10.89 2.36
C PRO A 195 29.61 10.84 1.06
N CYS A 196 28.46 10.22 1.14
CA CYS A 196 27.36 10.31 0.20
C CYS A 196 26.33 11.35 0.69
N ARG A 197 25.37 11.69 -0.17
CA ARG A 197 24.22 12.52 0.19
C ARG A 197 22.93 11.76 -0.08
N VAL A 198 21.93 11.89 0.80
CA VAL A 198 20.60 11.28 0.63
C VAL A 198 19.56 12.36 0.39
N GLU A 199 18.76 12.17 -0.65
CA GLU A 199 17.59 13.00 -0.96
C GLU A 199 16.32 12.19 -0.76
N TRP A 200 15.30 12.80 -0.12
CA TRP A 200 14.01 12.18 0.15
C TRP A 200 12.89 12.93 -0.57
N THR A 201 12.03 12.18 -1.23
CA THR A 201 10.77 12.68 -1.81
C THR A 201 9.62 11.85 -1.24
N LEU A 202 8.62 12.51 -0.64
CA LEU A 202 7.39 11.85 -0.22
C LEU A 202 6.46 11.75 -1.43
N ASP A 203 6.16 10.53 -1.87
CA ASP A 203 5.26 10.27 -2.99
C ASP A 203 3.81 10.10 -2.54
N PHE A 204 3.60 9.46 -1.39
CA PHE A 204 2.26 9.22 -0.86
C PHE A 204 2.24 9.16 0.67
N ASP A 205 1.19 9.73 1.28
CA ASP A 205 0.92 9.69 2.71
C ASP A 205 -0.54 9.28 2.93
N SER A 206 -0.73 8.16 3.64
CA SER A 206 -2.05 7.65 4.01
C SER A 206 -2.07 7.42 5.52
N PRO A 207 -2.72 8.31 6.29
CA PRO A 207 -2.94 8.07 7.70
C PRO A 207 -3.73 6.79 7.97
N ALA A 208 -3.60 6.22 9.16
CA ALA A 208 -4.45 5.12 9.61
C ALA A 208 -5.92 5.58 9.65
N VAL A 209 -6.82 4.69 9.26
CA VAL A 209 -8.26 4.95 9.20
C VAL A 209 -8.99 3.94 10.04
N LYS A 210 -9.84 4.38 10.97
CA LYS A 210 -10.82 3.53 11.66
C LYS A 210 -12.15 3.64 10.92
N PHE A 211 -12.80 2.50 10.70
CA PHE A 211 -14.11 2.46 10.07
C PHE A 211 -15.25 2.76 11.06
N HIS A 212 -16.45 2.95 10.52
CA HIS A 212 -17.62 3.36 11.31
C HIS A 212 -18.17 2.18 12.10
N GLU A 213 -18.40 2.36 13.40
CA GLU A 213 -18.83 1.29 14.31
C GLU A 213 -20.13 0.61 13.84
N ASP A 214 -21.13 1.38 13.43
CA ASP A 214 -22.41 0.81 12.94
C ASP A 214 -22.23 -0.05 11.68
N CYS A 215 -21.30 0.31 10.79
CA CYS A 215 -21.00 -0.50 9.61
C CYS A 215 -20.25 -1.78 10.00
N ILE A 216 -19.29 -1.67 10.92
CA ILE A 216 -18.55 -2.81 11.48
C ILE A 216 -19.53 -3.79 12.14
N ASP A 217 -20.44 -3.30 13.00
CA ASP A 217 -21.45 -4.12 13.66
C ASP A 217 -22.35 -4.84 12.66
N CYS A 218 -22.82 -4.16 11.62
CA CYS A 218 -23.63 -4.77 10.57
C CYS A 218 -22.86 -5.88 9.84
N VAL A 219 -21.59 -5.67 9.53
CA VAL A 219 -20.72 -6.68 8.92
C VAL A 219 -20.51 -7.86 9.87
N GLN A 220 -20.22 -7.62 11.13
CA GLN A 220 -19.96 -8.65 12.13
C GLN A 220 -21.19 -9.55 12.36
N GLN A 221 -22.37 -8.94 12.55
CA GLN A 221 -23.62 -9.68 12.71
C GLN A 221 -23.95 -10.51 11.46
N SER A 222 -23.70 -9.95 10.27
CA SER A 222 -23.94 -10.64 9.01
C SER A 222 -22.97 -11.79 8.80
N ALA A 223 -21.69 -11.60 9.14
CA ALA A 223 -20.68 -12.64 9.05
C ALA A 223 -21.05 -13.84 9.95
N HIS A 224 -21.39 -13.59 11.22
CA HIS A 224 -21.83 -14.66 12.11
C HIS A 224 -23.09 -15.38 11.63
N ALA A 225 -24.07 -14.64 11.07
CA ALA A 225 -25.28 -15.25 10.52
C ALA A 225 -24.99 -16.13 9.30
N VAL A 226 -24.09 -15.72 8.42
CA VAL A 226 -23.74 -16.48 7.20
C VAL A 226 -22.98 -17.78 7.53
N VAL A 227 -22.13 -17.77 8.55
CA VAL A 227 -21.36 -18.96 8.93
C VAL A 227 -22.05 -19.83 9.99
N ALA A 228 -23.26 -19.49 10.44
CA ALA A 228 -23.94 -20.16 11.55
C ALA A 228 -24.16 -21.67 11.34
N ASP A 229 -24.42 -22.07 10.09
CA ASP A 229 -24.70 -23.46 9.71
C ASP A 229 -23.45 -24.21 9.23
N ALA A 230 -22.25 -23.64 9.40
CA ALA A 230 -21.01 -24.33 9.04
C ALA A 230 -20.81 -25.58 9.91
N PRO A 231 -20.31 -26.70 9.33
CA PRO A 231 -20.18 -27.98 10.04
C PRO A 231 -18.95 -28.00 10.98
N VAL A 232 -18.85 -27.03 11.88
CA VAL A 232 -17.77 -26.88 12.86
C VAL A 232 -18.36 -26.64 14.25
N ALA A 233 -17.65 -27.06 15.31
CA ALA A 233 -18.13 -26.96 16.70
C ALA A 233 -18.28 -25.49 17.18
N ASP A 234 -17.39 -24.61 16.71
CA ASP A 234 -17.43 -23.16 17.04
C ASP A 234 -17.43 -22.31 15.76
N THR A 235 -18.62 -21.95 15.30
CA THR A 235 -18.79 -21.10 14.11
C THR A 235 -18.34 -19.66 14.35
N LYS A 236 -18.25 -19.19 15.60
CA LYS A 236 -17.76 -17.86 15.93
C LYS A 236 -16.26 -17.72 15.62
N ALA A 237 -15.49 -18.80 15.75
CA ALA A 237 -14.08 -18.84 15.41
C ALA A 237 -13.81 -18.65 13.91
N LEU A 238 -14.83 -18.80 13.04
CA LEU A 238 -14.72 -18.56 11.59
C LEU A 238 -14.73 -17.09 11.21
N VAL A 239 -15.05 -16.20 12.15
CA VAL A 239 -15.15 -14.75 11.94
C VAL A 239 -14.11 -14.04 12.80
N ARG A 240 -13.37 -13.10 12.21
CA ARG A 240 -12.31 -12.37 12.90
C ARG A 240 -12.40 -10.87 12.65
N PRO A 241 -12.34 -10.01 13.67
CA PRO A 241 -12.01 -8.60 13.48
C PRO A 241 -10.55 -8.48 13.00
N ILE A 242 -10.31 -7.68 11.98
CA ILE A 242 -8.98 -7.54 11.36
C ILE A 242 -8.73 -6.10 10.92
N MET A 243 -7.50 -5.64 11.03
CA MET A 243 -7.03 -4.41 10.41
C MET A 243 -6.45 -4.73 9.03
N SER A 244 -6.82 -3.97 8.00
CA SER A 244 -6.22 -4.13 6.68
C SER A 244 -4.78 -3.62 6.66
N GLY A 245 -3.89 -4.44 6.10
CA GLY A 245 -2.52 -4.07 5.78
C GLY A 245 -2.36 -3.35 4.44
N ALA A 246 -3.41 -3.30 3.62
CA ALA A 246 -3.41 -2.69 2.29
C ALA A 246 -4.26 -1.41 2.25
N GLY A 247 -3.99 -0.57 1.24
CA GLY A 247 -4.86 0.57 0.94
C GLY A 247 -6.03 0.14 0.05
N HIS A 248 -7.23 0.66 0.33
CA HIS A 248 -8.47 0.34 -0.38
C HIS A 248 -9.23 1.61 -0.76
N ASP A 249 -10.23 1.51 -1.63
CA ASP A 249 -11.12 2.62 -1.97
C ASP A 249 -11.90 3.10 -0.73
N SER A 250 -12.19 2.19 0.19
CA SER A 250 -12.80 2.46 1.50
C SER A 250 -12.04 3.50 2.35
N VAL A 251 -10.72 3.68 2.16
CA VAL A 251 -9.93 4.72 2.84
C VAL A 251 -10.40 6.13 2.45
N PHE A 252 -10.80 6.32 1.20
CA PHE A 252 -11.30 7.62 0.74
C PHE A 252 -12.80 7.79 1.00
N THR A 253 -13.60 6.74 0.78
CA THR A 253 -15.05 6.80 1.00
C THR A 253 -15.39 7.03 2.46
N SER A 254 -14.63 6.45 3.40
CA SER A 254 -14.80 6.65 4.86
C SER A 254 -14.65 8.09 5.32
N LYS A 255 -13.99 8.94 4.53
CA LYS A 255 -13.87 10.37 4.82
C LYS A 255 -15.17 11.15 4.57
N ARG A 256 -16.15 10.52 3.91
CA ARG A 256 -17.40 11.15 3.48
C ARG A 256 -18.64 10.46 3.98
N VAL A 257 -18.59 9.13 4.13
CA VAL A 257 -19.75 8.32 4.53
C VAL A 257 -19.32 7.21 5.49
N PRO A 258 -20.23 6.72 6.34
CA PRO A 258 -19.99 5.52 7.13
C PRO A 258 -19.54 4.36 6.25
N THR A 259 -18.45 3.70 6.64
CA THR A 259 -17.80 2.69 5.79
C THR A 259 -17.32 1.51 6.64
N SER A 260 -17.36 0.30 6.09
CA SER A 260 -16.64 -0.88 6.55
C SER A 260 -16.31 -1.79 5.38
N MET A 261 -15.48 -2.83 5.64
CA MET A 261 -15.07 -3.80 4.62
C MET A 261 -15.21 -5.22 5.15
N ILE A 262 -15.27 -6.15 4.20
CA ILE A 262 -15.32 -7.59 4.44
C ILE A 262 -14.13 -8.21 3.73
N PHE A 263 -13.34 -9.03 4.46
CA PHE A 263 -12.31 -9.86 3.86
C PHE A 263 -12.76 -11.30 3.75
N VAL A 264 -12.38 -11.92 2.63
CA VAL A 264 -12.43 -13.38 2.42
C VAL A 264 -11.01 -13.91 2.23
N PRO A 265 -10.76 -15.21 2.52
CA PRO A 265 -9.46 -15.81 2.33
C PRO A 265 -9.00 -15.76 0.88
N CYS A 266 -7.70 -15.72 0.66
CA CYS A 266 -7.08 -15.99 -0.63
C CYS A 266 -6.04 -17.10 -0.50
N LYS A 267 -5.83 -17.83 -1.57
CA LYS A 267 -4.91 -18.97 -1.63
C LYS A 267 -3.52 -18.55 -1.14
N ASP A 268 -3.01 -19.21 -0.10
CA ASP A 268 -1.69 -18.98 0.50
C ASP A 268 -1.42 -17.54 0.95
N GLY A 269 -2.45 -16.70 1.03
CA GLY A 269 -2.30 -15.28 1.32
C GLY A 269 -1.64 -14.48 0.19
N LEU A 270 -1.55 -15.05 -1.01
CA LEU A 270 -0.91 -14.42 -2.15
C LEU A 270 -1.77 -13.29 -2.71
N SER A 271 -1.10 -12.16 -3.02
CA SER A 271 -1.66 -11.05 -3.77
C SER A 271 -0.58 -10.41 -4.64
N HIS A 272 -1.00 -9.70 -5.70
CA HIS A 272 -0.11 -9.13 -6.72
C HIS A 272 0.76 -10.21 -7.41
N HIS A 273 0.22 -11.42 -7.54
CA HIS A 273 0.87 -12.59 -8.10
C HIS A 273 -0.05 -13.29 -9.11
N PRO A 274 0.46 -13.90 -10.19
CA PRO A 274 -0.37 -14.62 -11.17
C PRO A 274 -1.19 -15.78 -10.59
N GLU A 275 -0.80 -16.32 -9.44
CA GLU A 275 -1.53 -17.38 -8.73
C GLU A 275 -2.54 -16.85 -7.69
N GLU A 276 -2.79 -15.54 -7.64
CA GLU A 276 -3.82 -14.97 -6.76
C GLU A 276 -5.16 -15.62 -7.06
N PHE A 277 -5.78 -16.19 -6.02
CA PHE A 277 -7.04 -16.93 -6.17
C PHE A 277 -7.84 -16.93 -4.88
N SER A 278 -9.16 -16.80 -5.01
CA SER A 278 -10.14 -17.06 -3.95
C SER A 278 -11.17 -18.07 -4.46
N SER A 279 -11.61 -18.99 -3.59
CA SER A 279 -12.56 -20.02 -3.99
C SER A 279 -13.95 -19.44 -4.29
N ALA A 280 -14.74 -20.14 -5.11
CA ALA A 280 -16.14 -19.76 -5.37
C ALA A 280 -16.96 -19.72 -4.06
N ASP A 281 -16.67 -20.61 -3.11
CA ASP A 281 -17.35 -20.67 -1.81
C ASP A 281 -16.98 -19.48 -0.92
N ASP A 282 -15.73 -19.04 -0.95
CA ASP A 282 -15.31 -17.84 -0.21
C ASP A 282 -15.93 -16.58 -0.82
N CYS A 283 -15.96 -16.48 -2.15
CA CYS A 283 -16.64 -15.40 -2.86
C CYS A 283 -18.14 -15.37 -2.54
N ALA A 284 -18.82 -16.52 -2.53
CA ALA A 284 -20.24 -16.64 -2.20
C ALA A 284 -20.51 -16.27 -0.71
N THR A 285 -19.61 -16.67 0.18
CA THR A 285 -19.65 -16.28 1.59
C THR A 285 -19.54 -14.77 1.73
N GLY A 286 -18.55 -14.14 1.11
CA GLY A 286 -18.36 -12.70 1.12
C GLY A 286 -19.56 -11.93 0.53
N ALA A 287 -20.08 -12.41 -0.61
CA ALA A 287 -21.28 -11.83 -1.25
C ALA A 287 -22.52 -11.91 -0.34
N SER A 288 -22.69 -13.01 0.38
CA SER A 288 -23.79 -13.18 1.34
C SER A 288 -23.66 -12.24 2.54
N VAL A 289 -22.43 -12.06 3.04
CA VAL A 289 -22.14 -11.14 4.15
C VAL A 289 -22.42 -9.70 3.76
N ILE A 290 -21.91 -9.24 2.59
CA ILE A 290 -22.12 -7.85 2.16
C ILE A 290 -23.59 -7.55 1.91
N LEU A 291 -24.34 -8.48 1.28
CA LEU A 291 -25.78 -8.34 1.08
C LEU A 291 -26.52 -8.14 2.41
N GLN A 292 -26.26 -9.00 3.39
CA GLN A 292 -26.89 -8.90 4.71
C GLN A 292 -26.47 -7.63 5.46
N ALA A 293 -25.19 -7.22 5.35
CA ALA A 293 -24.68 -6.02 6.01
C ALA A 293 -25.39 -4.77 5.47
N VAL A 294 -25.56 -4.65 4.15
CA VAL A 294 -26.28 -3.55 3.51
C VAL A 294 -27.72 -3.49 3.99
N VAL A 295 -28.44 -4.63 3.99
CA VAL A 295 -29.84 -4.68 4.43
C VAL A 295 -29.96 -4.34 5.93
N ARG A 296 -29.03 -4.81 6.79
CA ARG A 296 -29.04 -4.46 8.23
C ARG A 296 -28.78 -2.97 8.44
N TYR A 297 -27.81 -2.41 7.73
CA TYR A 297 -27.50 -0.98 7.83
C TYR A 297 -28.66 -0.12 7.33
N ASP A 298 -29.29 -0.51 6.23
CA ASP A 298 -30.45 0.23 5.69
C ASP A 298 -31.61 0.24 6.69
N ARG A 299 -31.93 -0.87 7.33
CA ARG A 299 -32.92 -0.95 8.41
C ARG A 299 -32.53 -0.08 9.61
N LYS A 300 -31.26 -0.12 10.03
CA LYS A 300 -30.78 0.62 11.20
C LYS A 300 -30.91 2.15 11.02
N ARG A 301 -30.65 2.67 9.82
CA ARG A 301 -30.70 4.11 9.55
C ARG A 301 -32.12 4.69 9.50
N PHE A 302 -33.15 3.84 9.42
CA PHE A 302 -34.56 4.24 9.44
C PHE A 302 -35.27 3.90 10.75
N ALA A 303 -34.60 3.24 11.71
CA ALA A 303 -35.11 2.97 13.03
C ALA A 303 -34.81 4.11 13.99
#